data_e73156e146518b5117bd380b23528e8e
#
_entry.id   e73156e146518b5117bd380b23528e8e
#
_cell.length_a   1.000
_cell.length_b   1.000
_cell.length_c   1.000
_cell.angle_alpha   90.00
_cell.angle_beta   90.00
_cell.angle_gamma   90.00
#
_symmetry.space_group_name_H-M   'P 1'
#
loop_
_entity.id
_entity.type
_entity.pdbx_description
1 polymer ?
#
loop_
_entity_poly.entity_id
_entity_poly.type
_entity_poly.pdbx_seq_one_letter_code
_entity_poly.pdbx_strand_id
1 'polypeptide(L)'
;MINTIEITFWGVRGSIPCGDKNKQKYGNNTSCVEININDYIIIFDGGTGIYNFGLDYLKREDKKKIIICITHSHWDHIQGLPFFIPAYIPRQNITIIGCN
;
A
#
# COMPACT_ATOMS: atom_id res chain seq x y z
N MET A 1 24.54 -5.01 13.68
CA MET A 1 23.09 -5.02 13.83
C MET A 1 22.45 -5.48 12.54
N ILE A 2 21.56 -6.45 12.62
CA ILE A 2 20.89 -6.99 11.46
C ILE A 2 19.57 -6.27 11.27
N ASN A 3 19.38 -5.74 10.06
CA ASN A 3 18.11 -5.13 9.69
C ASN A 3 17.35 -6.09 8.81
N THR A 4 16.13 -6.40 9.19
CA THR A 4 15.26 -7.25 8.41
C THR A 4 14.40 -6.38 7.51
N ILE A 5 14.35 -6.71 6.24
CA ILE A 5 13.47 -6.06 5.27
C ILE A 5 12.36 -7.06 4.94
N GLU A 6 11.12 -6.64 5.18
CA GLU A 6 9.96 -7.45 4.82
C GLU A 6 9.24 -6.79 3.65
N ILE A 7 8.95 -7.58 2.62
CA ILE A 7 8.24 -7.09 1.45
C ILE A 7 6.90 -7.81 1.37
N THR A 8 5.82 -7.05 1.33
CA THR A 8 4.47 -7.60 1.23
C THR A 8 3.79 -7.04 0.00
N PHE A 9 3.22 -7.92 -0.80
CA PHE A 9 2.47 -7.54 -2.00
C PHE A 9 0.99 -7.48 -1.64
N TRP A 10 0.46 -6.27 -1.48
CA TRP A 10 -0.95 -6.04 -1.17
C TRP A 10 -1.81 -6.03 -2.41
N GLY A 11 -1.21 -5.73 -3.56
CA GLY A 11 -1.88 -5.76 -4.83
C GLY A 11 -0.88 -5.81 -5.97
N VAL A 12 -1.13 -6.67 -6.95
CA VAL A 12 -0.22 -6.85 -8.10
C VAL A 12 -0.96 -6.83 -9.44
N ARG A 13 -2.26 -6.56 -9.42
CA ARG A 13 -3.05 -6.56 -10.63
C ARG A 13 -2.92 -5.22 -11.36
N GLY A 14 -2.77 -5.27 -12.68
CA GLY A 14 -2.81 -4.07 -13.52
C GLY A 14 -4.23 -3.69 -13.91
N SER A 15 -4.44 -2.45 -14.25
CA SER A 15 -5.63 -1.81 -14.79
C SER A 15 -6.80 -1.68 -13.81
N ILE A 16 -7.54 -2.74 -13.54
CA ILE A 16 -8.70 -2.69 -12.65
C ILE A 16 -8.73 -3.94 -11.77
N PRO A 17 -9.34 -3.83 -10.57
CA PRO A 17 -9.61 -5.02 -9.78
C PRO A 17 -10.51 -5.96 -10.56
N CYS A 18 -10.26 -7.26 -10.46
CA CYS A 18 -11.02 -8.24 -11.21
C CYS A 18 -11.30 -9.48 -10.37
N GLY A 19 -12.58 -9.84 -10.27
CA GLY A 19 -13.02 -11.03 -9.55
C GLY A 19 -13.03 -12.30 -10.38
N ASP A 20 -12.47 -12.27 -11.59
CA ASP A 20 -12.42 -13.45 -12.46
C ASP A 20 -11.62 -14.55 -11.81
N LYS A 21 -12.23 -15.74 -11.68
CA LYS A 21 -11.59 -16.90 -11.06
C LYS A 21 -10.27 -17.27 -11.72
N ASN A 22 -10.16 -17.09 -13.02
CA ASN A 22 -8.94 -17.42 -13.75
C ASN A 22 -7.78 -16.48 -13.44
N LYS A 23 -8.03 -15.38 -12.73
CA LYS A 23 -7.04 -14.34 -12.46
C LYS A 23 -6.81 -14.14 -10.96
N GLN A 24 -7.22 -15.10 -10.13
CA GLN A 24 -7.13 -14.94 -8.67
C GLN A 24 -5.84 -15.47 -8.05
N LYS A 25 -4.91 -15.98 -8.85
CA LYS A 25 -3.67 -16.56 -8.32
C LYS A 25 -2.92 -15.60 -7.38
N TYR A 26 -2.87 -14.31 -7.73
CA TYR A 26 -2.18 -13.29 -6.94
C TYR A 26 -3.16 -12.24 -6.38
N GLY A 27 -4.46 -12.54 -6.38
CA GLY A 27 -5.49 -11.64 -5.89
C GLY A 27 -6.02 -10.69 -6.94
N ASN A 28 -7.00 -9.88 -6.53
CA ASN A 28 -7.72 -8.96 -7.40
C ASN A 28 -7.32 -7.50 -7.23
N ASN A 29 -6.51 -7.20 -6.21
CA ASN A 29 -6.19 -5.82 -5.89
C ASN A 29 -5.10 -5.26 -6.80
N THR A 30 -5.26 -3.98 -7.13
CA THR A 30 -4.27 -3.29 -7.95
C THR A 30 -3.08 -2.82 -7.12
N SER A 31 -2.06 -2.34 -7.81
CA SER A 31 -0.69 -2.20 -7.35
C SER A 31 -0.51 -1.54 -5.99
N CYS A 32 0.05 -2.27 -5.06
CA CYS A 32 0.48 -1.75 -3.77
C CYS A 32 1.49 -2.71 -3.15
N VAL A 33 2.69 -2.23 -2.91
CA VAL A 33 3.77 -3.04 -2.33
C VAL A 33 4.27 -2.34 -1.08
N GLU A 34 4.37 -3.10 0.01
CA GLU A 34 4.89 -2.60 1.28
C GLU A 34 6.32 -3.08 1.49
N ILE A 35 7.21 -2.16 1.82
CA ILE A 35 8.54 -2.47 2.32
C ILE A 35 8.61 -1.99 3.76
N ASN A 36 8.76 -2.94 4.67
CA ASN A 36 8.86 -2.67 6.11
C ASN A 36 10.32 -2.77 6.50
N ILE A 37 10.93 -1.65 6.88
CA ILE A 37 12.34 -1.57 7.21
C ILE A 37 12.60 -0.56 8.32
N ASN A 38 13.29 -0.98 9.39
CA ASN A 38 13.65 -0.12 10.51
C ASN A 38 12.40 0.58 11.09
N ASP A 39 12.41 1.92 11.13
CA ASP A 39 11.32 2.71 11.69
C ASP A 39 10.31 3.16 10.63
N TYR A 40 10.44 2.65 9.41
CA TYR A 40 9.66 3.11 8.27
C TYR A 40 8.91 1.99 7.59
N ILE A 41 7.77 2.37 7.02
CA ILE A 41 7.07 1.57 6.04
C ILE A 41 7.05 2.39 4.75
N ILE A 42 7.55 1.80 3.68
CA ILE A 42 7.55 2.44 2.36
C ILE A 42 6.52 1.70 1.52
N ILE A 43 5.55 2.44 1.00
CA ILE A 43 4.51 1.89 0.15
C ILE A 43 4.73 2.37 -1.27
N PHE A 44 4.82 1.44 -2.20
CA PHE A 44 4.88 1.77 -3.62
C PHE A 44 3.49 1.63 -4.22
N ASP A 45 2.92 2.76 -4.58
CA ASP A 45 1.62 2.94 -5.20
C ASP A 45 0.42 2.68 -4.28
N GLY A 46 -0.65 3.35 -4.59
CA GLY A 46 -1.90 3.31 -3.83
C GLY A 46 -3.04 2.74 -4.64
N GLY A 47 -2.83 1.59 -5.30
CA GLY A 47 -3.93 0.85 -5.90
C GLY A 47 -4.86 0.29 -4.84
N THR A 48 -5.84 -0.51 -5.24
CA THR A 48 -6.86 -0.99 -4.30
C THR A 48 -6.27 -1.83 -3.17
N GLY A 49 -5.09 -2.41 -3.37
CA GLY A 49 -4.42 -3.17 -2.30
C GLY A 49 -4.11 -2.35 -1.06
N ILE A 50 -4.02 -1.02 -1.18
CA ILE A 50 -3.72 -0.17 -0.04
C ILE A 50 -4.83 -0.18 1.02
N TYR A 51 -6.06 -0.51 0.63
CA TYR A 51 -7.16 -0.62 1.58
C TYR A 51 -6.86 -1.69 2.63
N ASN A 52 -6.50 -2.90 2.18
CA ASN A 52 -6.18 -3.99 3.10
C ASN A 52 -4.91 -3.71 3.90
N PHE A 53 -3.90 -3.10 3.28
CA PHE A 53 -2.74 -2.65 4.04
C PHE A 53 -3.16 -1.71 5.16
N GLY A 54 -4.02 -0.75 4.87
CA GLY A 54 -4.48 0.21 5.88
C GLY A 54 -5.16 -0.45 7.06
N LEU A 55 -6.04 -1.42 6.80
CA LEU A 55 -6.71 -2.15 7.87
C LEU A 55 -5.71 -2.94 8.72
N ASP A 56 -4.75 -3.58 8.07
CA ASP A 56 -3.72 -4.34 8.78
C ASP A 56 -2.84 -3.42 9.62
N TYR A 57 -2.44 -2.28 9.06
CA TYR A 57 -1.60 -1.31 9.76
C TYR A 57 -2.25 -0.84 11.07
N LEU A 58 -3.55 -0.61 11.06
CA LEU A 58 -4.27 -0.15 12.26
C LEU A 58 -4.26 -1.18 13.38
N LYS A 59 -4.06 -2.45 13.06
CA LYS A 59 -3.97 -3.52 14.07
C LYS A 59 -2.57 -3.71 14.62
N ARG A 60 -1.57 -3.11 14.00
CA ARG A 60 -0.18 -3.26 14.45
C ARG A 60 0.05 -2.44 15.70
N GLU A 61 0.81 -2.98 16.64
CA GLU A 61 1.20 -2.24 17.84
C GLU A 61 2.23 -1.18 17.51
N ASP A 62 3.16 -1.50 16.61
CA ASP A 62 4.21 -0.59 16.19
C ASP A 62 3.74 0.27 15.02
N LYS A 63 3.42 1.52 15.30
CA LYS A 63 2.93 2.47 14.29
C LYS A 63 4.07 3.22 13.65
N LYS A 64 4.75 2.54 12.75
CA LYS A 64 5.88 3.13 12.01
C LYS A 64 5.42 4.28 11.10
N LYS A 65 6.38 5.12 10.73
CA LYS A 65 6.14 6.20 9.77
C LYS A 65 5.90 5.59 8.39
N ILE A 66 4.89 6.09 7.70
CA ILE A 66 4.52 5.61 6.37
C ILE A 66 4.94 6.62 5.32
N ILE A 67 5.65 6.15 4.30
CA ILE A 67 5.99 6.95 3.12
C ILE A 67 5.37 6.24 1.92
N ILE A 68 4.45 6.93 1.24
CA ILE A 68 3.80 6.40 0.05
C ILE A 68 4.45 7.02 -1.17
N CYS A 69 5.04 6.20 -2.02
CA CYS A 69 5.69 6.63 -3.25
C CYS A 69 4.80 6.27 -4.43
N ILE A 70 4.29 7.27 -5.14
CA ILE A 70 3.47 7.06 -6.33
C ILE A 70 4.39 7.04 -7.54
N THR A 71 4.52 5.89 -8.18
CA THR A 71 5.43 5.73 -9.32
C THR A 71 4.90 6.44 -10.56
N HIS A 72 3.59 6.39 -10.76
CA HIS A 72 2.93 7.16 -11.82
C HIS A 72 1.42 7.23 -11.52
N SER A 73 0.74 8.13 -12.21
CA SER A 73 -0.65 8.47 -11.87
C SER A 73 -1.71 7.68 -12.63
N HIS A 74 -1.36 6.55 -13.22
CA HIS A 74 -2.37 5.67 -13.81
C HIS A 74 -3.35 5.21 -12.73
N TRP A 75 -4.60 4.99 -13.12
CA TRP A 75 -5.68 4.72 -12.19
C TRP A 75 -5.40 3.53 -11.27
N ASP A 76 -4.83 2.46 -11.80
CA ASP A 76 -4.52 1.25 -11.03
C ASP A 76 -3.46 1.48 -9.95
N HIS A 77 -2.74 2.60 -9.99
CA HIS A 77 -1.72 2.95 -9.00
C HIS A 77 -2.21 3.96 -7.96
N ILE A 78 -3.40 4.54 -8.14
CA ILE A 78 -3.88 5.59 -7.24
C ILE A 78 -5.33 5.37 -6.77
N GLN A 79 -6.06 4.45 -7.37
CA GLN A 79 -7.51 4.34 -7.14
C GLN A 79 -7.87 3.93 -5.71
N GLY A 80 -6.95 3.35 -4.96
CA GLY A 80 -7.19 2.96 -3.58
C GLY A 80 -6.93 4.04 -2.55
N LEU A 81 -6.24 5.12 -2.92
CA LEU A 81 -5.85 6.17 -1.97
C LEU A 81 -7.03 6.76 -1.20
N PRO A 82 -8.18 7.06 -1.82
CA PRO A 82 -9.31 7.59 -1.05
C PRO A 82 -9.85 6.64 0.02
N PHE A 83 -9.50 5.37 -0.06
CA PHE A 83 -9.96 4.34 0.87
C PHE A 83 -8.87 3.91 1.86
N PHE A 84 -7.76 4.64 1.90
CA PHE A 84 -6.68 4.37 2.84
C PHE A 84 -7.04 4.97 4.21
N ILE A 85 -7.66 4.17 5.06
CA ILE A 85 -8.23 4.64 6.31
C ILE A 85 -7.25 5.34 7.23
N PRO A 86 -5.97 4.87 7.39
CA PRO A 86 -5.03 5.58 8.26
C PRO A 86 -4.84 7.06 7.93
N ALA A 87 -5.06 7.47 6.67
CA ALA A 87 -4.91 8.88 6.28
C ALA A 87 -5.97 9.78 6.92
N TYR A 88 -7.09 9.22 7.38
CA TYR A 88 -8.18 9.98 7.98
C TYR A 88 -8.11 10.01 9.51
N ILE A 89 -7.12 9.35 10.09
CA ILE A 89 -6.97 9.26 11.55
C ILE A 89 -5.93 10.29 11.99
N PRO A 90 -6.26 11.16 12.97
CA PRO A 90 -5.31 12.16 13.46
C PRO A 90 -4.03 11.51 14.00
N ARG A 91 -2.91 12.24 13.89
CA ARG A 91 -1.62 11.88 14.45
C ARG A 91 -0.91 10.71 13.76
N GLN A 92 -1.38 10.30 12.58
CA GLN A 92 -0.61 9.35 11.78
C GLN A 92 0.46 10.11 11.01
N ASN A 93 1.67 9.56 10.97
CA ASN A 93 2.78 10.17 10.24
C ASN A 93 2.85 9.55 8.85
N ILE A 94 2.21 10.21 7.90
CA ILE A 94 2.09 9.73 6.51
C ILE A 94 2.59 10.81 5.58
N THR A 95 3.55 10.45 4.72
CA THR A 95 4.08 11.33 3.69
C THR A 95 3.81 10.69 2.33
N ILE A 96 3.32 11.48 1.39
CA ILE A 96 3.06 11.01 0.02
C ILE A 96 4.02 11.73 -0.92
N ILE A 97 4.77 10.95 -1.69
CA ILE A 97 5.73 11.46 -2.67
C ILE A 97 5.25 11.03 -4.05
N GLY A 98 5.05 12.00 -4.92
CA GLY A 98 4.65 11.72 -6.30
C GLY A 98 5.75 12.04 -7.28
N CYS A 99 5.64 11.50 -8.49
CA CYS A 99 6.48 11.87 -9.62
C CYS A 99 5.80 12.95 -10.45
N ASN A 100 6.61 13.85 -10.97
CA ASN A 100 6.12 14.84 -11.92
C ASN A 100 6.09 14.25 -13.34
#